data_b419e8d1c17f473a0b81518d1a414b5c
#
_entry.id   b419e8d1c17f473a0b81518d1a414b5c
#
_cell.length_a   1.000
_cell.length_b   1.000
_cell.length_c   1.000
_cell.angle_alpha   90.00
_cell.angle_beta   90.00
_cell.angle_gamma   90.00
#
_symmetry.space_group_name_H-M   'P 1'
#
loop_
_entity.id
_entity.type
_entity.pdbx_description
1 polymer ?
#
loop_
_entity_poly.entity_id
_entity_poly.type
_entity_poly.pdbx_seq_one_letter_code
_entity_poly.pdbx_strand_id
1 'polypeptide(L)'
;MATPNPMPDPNTYDIREDGTIYGKRSGKLIPIRKSRYGLPQIRFYKGHRYRVQLLSKIIWTHFHGEIPFMHEVQYVDGDPWNCSLENLYLKDLNEEFVPLDRWPGFAISKGGELINMTTLHRIKPMMPPSRTNLMFSVRVDGESRTFPVAFTVWETFMGEKVNSHYLCHKDGNVWNCALDNLYLSDEYPYFPPKGDKEDGPKYKPIIEEDGKEYMPVEYYIHMVDGVKGERESGIPQHCRLGSY
;
A
#
# COMPACT_ATOMS: atom_id res chain seq x y z
N MET A 1 14.71 -13.54 12.02
CA MET A 1 13.53 -14.42 12.22
C MET A 1 12.45 -13.62 12.93
N ALA A 2 11.25 -13.53 12.36
CA ALA A 2 10.13 -12.89 13.04
C ALA A 2 9.80 -13.70 14.30
N THR A 3 9.63 -13.01 15.44
CA THR A 3 9.14 -13.68 16.64
C THR A 3 7.72 -14.18 16.38
N PRO A 4 7.43 -15.46 16.67
CA PRO A 4 6.09 -16.00 16.42
C PRO A 4 5.05 -15.16 17.18
N ASN A 5 3.90 -14.94 16.53
CA ASN A 5 2.79 -14.21 17.12
C ASN A 5 2.40 -14.83 18.46
N PRO A 6 2.27 -14.04 19.54
CA PRO A 6 1.93 -14.59 20.85
C PRO A 6 0.53 -15.17 20.82
N MET A 7 0.39 -16.46 21.13
CA MET A 7 -0.88 -17.16 21.25
C MET A 7 -1.33 -17.24 22.71
N PRO A 8 -2.66 -17.21 22.99
CA PRO A 8 -3.20 -17.57 24.30
C PRO A 8 -2.79 -19.00 24.67
N ASP A 9 -2.44 -19.22 25.95
CA ASP A 9 -2.13 -20.56 26.42
C ASP A 9 -3.41 -21.45 26.42
N PRO A 10 -3.41 -22.56 25.65
CA PRO A 10 -4.58 -23.44 25.57
C PRO A 10 -4.95 -24.11 26.89
N ASN A 11 -4.05 -24.14 27.89
CA ASN A 11 -4.39 -24.60 29.23
C ASN A 11 -5.19 -23.55 30.04
N THR A 12 -5.05 -22.27 29.66
CA THR A 12 -5.70 -21.15 30.35
C THR A 12 -6.98 -20.71 29.63
N TYR A 13 -7.02 -20.85 28.30
CA TYR A 13 -8.10 -20.35 27.47
C TYR A 13 -8.75 -21.50 26.66
N ASP A 14 -10.07 -21.44 26.55
CA ASP A 14 -10.89 -22.30 25.72
C ASP A 14 -11.23 -21.51 24.45
N ILE A 15 -10.61 -21.88 23.32
CA ILE A 15 -10.75 -21.23 22.03
C ILE A 15 -11.68 -22.10 21.19
N ARG A 16 -12.77 -21.50 20.67
CA ARG A 16 -13.83 -22.23 19.96
C ARG A 16 -13.90 -21.85 18.49
N GLU A 17 -14.43 -22.77 17.69
CA GLU A 17 -14.63 -22.61 16.25
C GLU A 17 -15.61 -21.49 15.89
N ASP A 18 -16.54 -21.15 16.79
CA ASP A 18 -17.47 -20.03 16.61
C ASP A 18 -16.83 -18.64 16.78
N GLY A 19 -15.52 -18.59 16.99
CA GLY A 19 -14.78 -17.31 17.19
C GLY A 19 -14.83 -16.80 18.62
N THR A 20 -15.41 -17.54 19.58
CA THR A 20 -15.44 -17.14 21.00
C THR A 20 -14.26 -17.71 21.77
N ILE A 21 -13.83 -16.99 22.81
CA ILE A 21 -12.74 -17.42 23.69
C ILE A 21 -13.17 -17.25 25.14
N TYR A 22 -13.03 -18.30 25.94
CA TYR A 22 -13.36 -18.30 27.35
C TYR A 22 -12.13 -18.54 28.23
N GLY A 23 -12.10 -17.93 29.40
CA GLY A 23 -11.11 -18.28 30.43
C GLY A 23 -11.51 -19.59 31.10
N LYS A 24 -10.71 -20.65 30.98
CA LYS A 24 -11.04 -22.00 31.51
C LYS A 24 -11.32 -21.97 33.01
N ARG A 25 -10.52 -21.22 33.79
CA ARG A 25 -10.71 -21.13 35.25
C ARG A 25 -11.95 -20.33 35.64
N SER A 26 -12.29 -19.29 34.89
CA SER A 26 -13.37 -18.37 35.27
C SER A 26 -14.71 -18.73 34.60
N GLY A 27 -14.68 -19.52 33.54
CA GLY A 27 -15.84 -19.78 32.67
C GLY A 27 -16.35 -18.52 31.92
N LYS A 28 -15.64 -17.39 32.01
CA LYS A 28 -16.09 -16.12 31.47
C LYS A 28 -15.59 -15.92 30.04
N LEU A 29 -16.46 -15.38 29.21
CA LEU A 29 -16.11 -14.91 27.85
C LEU A 29 -15.05 -13.81 27.93
N ILE A 30 -14.01 -13.93 27.12
CA ILE A 30 -13.00 -12.89 26.99
C ILE A 30 -13.56 -11.77 26.09
N PRO A 31 -13.58 -10.52 26.56
CA PRO A 31 -14.16 -9.43 25.81
C PRO A 31 -13.37 -9.10 24.55
N ILE A 32 -14.05 -9.06 23.42
CA ILE A 32 -13.52 -8.61 22.14
C ILE A 32 -13.48 -7.08 22.15
N ARG A 33 -12.36 -6.51 21.72
CA ARG A 33 -12.15 -5.07 21.61
C ARG A 33 -11.90 -4.66 20.17
N LYS A 34 -12.29 -3.44 19.82
CA LYS A 34 -11.97 -2.86 18.52
C LYS A 34 -10.53 -2.33 18.53
N SER A 35 -9.72 -2.72 17.53
CA SER A 35 -8.40 -2.16 17.29
C SER A 35 -8.51 -0.73 16.73
N ARG A 36 -7.39 0.00 16.65
CA ARG A 36 -7.36 1.32 15.98
C ARG A 36 -7.76 1.27 14.50
N TYR A 37 -7.69 0.10 13.88
CA TYR A 37 -8.08 -0.13 12.49
C TYR A 37 -9.49 -0.72 12.35
N GLY A 38 -10.27 -0.80 13.43
CA GLY A 38 -11.62 -1.33 13.41
C GLY A 38 -11.73 -2.84 13.55
N LEU A 39 -10.62 -3.59 13.56
CA LEU A 39 -10.60 -5.04 13.59
C LEU A 39 -10.80 -5.60 15.00
N PRO A 40 -11.46 -6.78 15.16
CA PRO A 40 -11.63 -7.45 16.44
C PRO A 40 -10.29 -7.96 16.97
N GLN A 41 -10.00 -7.64 18.20
CA GLN A 41 -8.81 -8.08 18.92
C GLN A 41 -9.14 -8.46 20.36
N ILE A 42 -8.36 -9.34 20.91
CA ILE A 42 -8.44 -9.67 22.33
C ILE A 42 -7.14 -9.33 23.04
N ARG A 43 -7.29 -9.09 24.35
CA ARG A 43 -6.17 -8.97 25.29
C ARG A 43 -6.15 -10.22 26.16
N PHE A 44 -5.00 -10.86 26.22
CA PHE A 44 -4.78 -12.05 27.05
C PHE A 44 -3.45 -11.98 27.79
N TYR A 45 -3.30 -12.81 28.81
CA TYR A 45 -2.04 -12.95 29.52
C TYR A 45 -1.18 -14.05 28.92
N LYS A 46 0.12 -13.78 28.80
CA LYS A 46 1.15 -14.77 28.55
C LYS A 46 2.27 -14.56 29.59
N GLY A 47 2.33 -15.45 30.57
CA GLY A 47 3.13 -15.20 31.78
C GLY A 47 2.63 -13.98 32.53
N HIS A 48 3.52 -13.06 32.86
CA HIS A 48 3.20 -11.82 33.61
C HIS A 48 2.88 -10.61 32.73
N ARG A 49 2.76 -10.79 31.39
CA ARG A 49 2.56 -9.68 30.46
C ARG A 49 1.27 -9.83 29.66
N TYR A 50 0.61 -8.70 29.46
CA TYR A 50 -0.47 -8.63 28.50
C TYR A 50 0.06 -8.72 27.06
N ARG A 51 -0.70 -9.44 26.24
CA ARG A 51 -0.56 -9.47 24.80
C ARG A 51 -1.88 -9.11 24.17
N VAL A 52 -1.80 -8.50 22.99
CA VAL A 52 -2.98 -8.15 22.17
C VAL A 52 -2.77 -8.80 20.81
N GLN A 53 -3.78 -9.47 20.30
CA GLN A 53 -3.74 -10.12 18.99
C GLN A 53 -5.11 -10.02 18.33
N LEU A 54 -5.13 -10.02 16.99
CA LEU A 54 -6.36 -10.11 16.22
C LEU A 54 -7.03 -11.45 16.48
N LEU A 55 -8.35 -11.40 16.64
CA LEU A 55 -9.15 -12.60 16.96
C LEU A 55 -9.04 -13.65 15.85
N SER A 56 -9.19 -13.25 14.58
CA SER A 56 -9.06 -14.15 13.43
C SER A 56 -7.72 -14.90 13.39
N LYS A 57 -6.61 -14.20 13.69
CA LYS A 57 -5.29 -14.84 13.75
C LYS A 57 -5.19 -15.88 14.86
N ILE A 58 -5.82 -15.64 16.02
CA ILE A 58 -5.84 -16.59 17.13
C ILE A 58 -6.64 -17.82 16.75
N ILE A 59 -7.86 -17.65 16.21
CA ILE A 59 -8.73 -18.75 15.80
C ILE A 59 -8.02 -19.59 14.74
N TRP A 60 -7.54 -18.95 13.67
CA TRP A 60 -6.82 -19.66 12.61
C TRP A 60 -5.64 -20.46 13.15
N THR A 61 -4.75 -19.80 13.89
CA THR A 61 -3.52 -20.45 14.38
C THR A 61 -3.80 -21.57 15.37
N HIS A 62 -4.89 -21.48 16.15
CA HIS A 62 -5.27 -22.52 17.08
C HIS A 62 -5.69 -23.82 16.38
N PHE A 63 -6.45 -23.71 15.29
CA PHE A 63 -7.03 -24.87 14.62
C PHE A 63 -6.20 -25.38 13.44
N HIS A 64 -5.49 -24.50 12.74
CA HIS A 64 -4.72 -24.82 11.52
C HIS A 64 -3.21 -24.68 11.67
N GLY A 65 -2.70 -24.16 12.79
CA GLY A 65 -1.28 -23.94 12.99
C GLY A 65 -0.79 -22.57 12.52
N GLU A 66 0.52 -22.42 12.41
CA GLU A 66 1.14 -21.13 12.07
C GLU A 66 0.72 -20.63 10.68
N ILE A 67 0.46 -19.31 10.61
CA ILE A 67 0.18 -18.63 9.35
C ILE A 67 1.47 -18.56 8.53
N PRO A 68 1.52 -19.11 7.31
CA PRO A 68 2.71 -19.10 6.49
C PRO A 68 3.17 -17.67 6.16
N PHE A 69 4.44 -17.54 5.80
CA PHE A 69 5.01 -16.27 5.34
C PHE A 69 4.25 -15.74 4.12
N MET A 70 4.01 -14.45 4.07
CA MET A 70 3.22 -13.79 3.01
C MET A 70 1.78 -14.32 2.85
N HIS A 71 1.19 -14.82 3.93
CA HIS A 71 -0.23 -15.16 3.97
C HIS A 71 -0.97 -14.29 4.98
N GLU A 72 -2.22 -13.99 4.68
CA GLU A 72 -3.09 -13.20 5.53
C GLU A 72 -4.42 -13.93 5.75
N VAL A 73 -4.92 -13.93 7.00
CA VAL A 73 -6.25 -14.47 7.31
C VAL A 73 -7.29 -13.47 6.84
N GLN A 74 -8.18 -13.93 5.97
CA GLN A 74 -9.28 -13.17 5.38
C GLN A 74 -10.62 -13.80 5.72
N TYR A 75 -11.73 -13.14 5.36
CA TYR A 75 -13.10 -13.47 5.74
C TYR A 75 -13.94 -13.77 4.50
N VAL A 76 -14.60 -14.94 4.46
CA VAL A 76 -15.39 -15.37 3.31
C VAL A 76 -16.56 -14.41 3.04
N ASP A 77 -17.23 -13.95 4.10
CA ASP A 77 -18.35 -12.99 4.02
C ASP A 77 -17.91 -11.51 3.95
N GLY A 78 -16.59 -11.26 4.08
CA GLY A 78 -16.02 -9.91 4.12
C GLY A 78 -16.23 -9.17 5.46
N ASP A 79 -16.91 -9.75 6.45
CA ASP A 79 -17.07 -9.14 7.78
C ASP A 79 -15.92 -9.56 8.72
N PRO A 80 -15.04 -8.61 9.10
CA PRO A 80 -13.93 -8.91 10.00
C PRO A 80 -14.38 -9.26 11.44
N TRP A 81 -15.65 -9.02 11.79
CA TRP A 81 -16.18 -9.35 13.10
C TRP A 81 -16.72 -10.78 13.19
N ASN A 82 -16.99 -11.41 12.06
CA ASN A 82 -17.31 -12.83 11.99
C ASN A 82 -16.02 -13.65 11.94
N CYS A 83 -15.46 -13.96 13.11
CA CYS A 83 -14.25 -14.76 13.26
C CYS A 83 -14.51 -16.26 13.46
N SER A 84 -15.69 -16.77 13.07
CA SER A 84 -15.93 -18.24 13.06
C SER A 84 -14.94 -18.93 12.12
N LEU A 85 -14.49 -20.12 12.49
CA LEU A 85 -13.45 -20.85 11.74
C LEU A 85 -13.86 -21.11 10.29
N GLU A 86 -15.11 -21.44 10.05
CA GLU A 86 -15.70 -21.69 8.72
C GLU A 86 -15.70 -20.43 7.81
N ASN A 87 -15.68 -19.23 8.43
CA ASN A 87 -15.64 -17.95 7.72
C ASN A 87 -14.21 -17.47 7.44
N LEU A 88 -13.20 -18.15 7.94
CA LEU A 88 -11.80 -17.75 7.76
C LEU A 88 -11.15 -18.55 6.64
N TYR A 89 -10.30 -17.87 5.86
CA TYR A 89 -9.41 -18.51 4.89
C TYR A 89 -8.07 -17.80 4.82
N LEU A 90 -7.04 -18.50 4.30
CA LEU A 90 -5.75 -17.89 4.03
C LEU A 90 -5.71 -17.35 2.60
N LYS A 91 -5.37 -16.06 2.48
CA LYS A 91 -5.02 -15.44 1.20
C LYS A 91 -3.49 -15.49 1.03
N ASP A 92 -3.03 -16.05 -0.08
CA ASP A 92 -1.63 -15.96 -0.50
C ASP A 92 -1.36 -14.58 -1.10
N LEU A 93 -0.47 -13.84 -0.49
CA LEU A 93 -0.07 -12.51 -0.95
C LEU A 93 1.06 -12.55 -1.99
N ASN A 94 1.75 -13.68 -2.17
CA ASN A 94 2.80 -13.81 -3.20
C ASN A 94 2.23 -13.73 -4.62
N GLU A 95 0.94 -14.04 -4.81
CA GLU A 95 0.26 -13.87 -6.11
C GLU A 95 0.02 -12.39 -6.46
N GLU A 96 -0.11 -11.54 -5.46
CA GLU A 96 -0.46 -10.13 -5.62
C GLU A 96 0.76 -9.19 -5.50
N PHE A 97 1.73 -9.54 -4.64
CA PHE A 97 2.85 -8.68 -4.30
C PHE A 97 4.19 -9.26 -4.74
N VAL A 98 4.98 -8.46 -5.44
CA VAL A 98 6.34 -8.80 -5.88
C VAL A 98 7.35 -8.13 -4.95
N PRO A 99 8.32 -8.90 -4.40
CA PRO A 99 9.38 -8.35 -3.57
C PRO A 99 10.21 -7.30 -4.31
N LEU A 100 10.65 -6.26 -3.60
CA LEU A 100 11.48 -5.20 -4.13
C LEU A 100 12.96 -5.49 -3.84
N ASP A 101 13.77 -5.77 -4.87
CA ASP A 101 15.20 -6.02 -4.72
C ASP A 101 15.94 -4.85 -4.10
N ARG A 102 15.59 -3.64 -4.54
CA ARG A 102 16.19 -2.39 -4.05
C ARG A 102 15.81 -2.06 -2.60
N TRP A 103 14.66 -2.57 -2.12
CA TRP A 103 14.12 -2.30 -0.79
C TRP A 103 13.78 -3.60 -0.07
N PRO A 104 14.79 -4.35 0.42
CA PRO A 104 14.59 -5.65 1.06
C PRO A 104 13.58 -5.57 2.21
N GLY A 105 12.70 -6.56 2.29
CA GLY A 105 11.64 -6.62 3.30
C GLY A 105 10.34 -5.92 2.91
N PHE A 106 10.26 -5.34 1.69
CA PHE A 106 9.05 -4.75 1.13
C PHE A 106 8.66 -5.42 -0.17
N ALA A 107 7.37 -5.45 -0.47
CA ALA A 107 6.81 -5.96 -1.71
C ALA A 107 5.71 -5.03 -2.22
N ILE A 108 5.57 -4.93 -3.54
CA ILE A 108 4.62 -4.02 -4.20
C ILE A 108 3.66 -4.79 -5.09
N SER A 109 2.39 -4.34 -5.14
CA SER A 109 1.39 -4.87 -6.06
C SER A 109 1.31 -4.08 -7.37
N LYS A 110 0.70 -4.67 -8.41
CA LYS A 110 0.38 -3.97 -9.66
C LYS A 110 -0.55 -2.76 -9.45
N GLY A 111 -1.34 -2.78 -8.39
CA GLY A 111 -2.21 -1.65 -8.01
C GLY A 111 -1.47 -0.51 -7.31
N GLY A 112 -0.15 -0.62 -7.07
CA GLY A 112 0.63 0.41 -6.38
C GLY A 112 0.53 0.35 -4.85
N GLU A 113 0.10 -0.77 -4.27
CA GLU A 113 0.14 -0.99 -2.83
C GLU A 113 1.50 -1.52 -2.39
N LEU A 114 2.04 -0.98 -1.31
CA LEU A 114 3.30 -1.43 -0.69
C LEU A 114 3.04 -2.10 0.65
N ILE A 115 3.62 -3.27 0.86
CA ILE A 115 3.57 -3.97 2.15
C ILE A 115 4.96 -4.22 2.73
N ASN A 116 5.03 -4.21 4.05
CA ASN A 116 6.17 -4.80 4.75
C ASN A 116 5.94 -6.32 4.84
N MET A 117 6.82 -7.11 4.24
CA MET A 117 6.66 -8.56 4.09
C MET A 117 6.64 -9.33 5.42
N THR A 118 7.28 -8.78 6.47
CA THR A 118 7.32 -9.43 7.79
C THR A 118 6.04 -9.18 8.60
N THR A 119 5.54 -7.94 8.58
CA THR A 119 4.39 -7.53 9.39
C THR A 119 3.08 -7.54 8.62
N LEU A 120 3.13 -7.65 7.29
CA LEU A 120 2.03 -7.50 6.33
C LEU A 120 1.31 -6.15 6.45
N HIS A 121 2.00 -5.16 7.05
CA HIS A 121 1.45 -3.81 7.18
C HIS A 121 1.50 -3.10 5.83
N ARG A 122 0.33 -2.63 5.36
CA ARG A 122 0.21 -1.80 4.16
C ARG A 122 0.72 -0.39 4.45
N ILE A 123 1.67 0.08 3.67
CA ILE A 123 2.28 1.39 3.82
C ILE A 123 1.50 2.39 2.99
N LYS A 124 0.97 3.41 3.67
CA LYS A 124 0.23 4.48 2.97
C LYS A 124 1.20 5.40 2.25
N PRO A 125 0.99 5.65 0.96
CA PRO A 125 1.76 6.65 0.25
C PRO A 125 1.39 8.07 0.71
N MET A 126 2.30 9.01 0.46
CA MET A 126 2.11 10.42 0.78
C MET A 126 2.47 11.30 -0.42
N MET A 127 1.83 12.47 -0.51
CA MET A 127 2.22 13.51 -1.47
C MET A 127 3.09 14.54 -0.73
N PRO A 128 4.40 14.61 -1.01
CA PRO A 128 5.27 15.61 -0.40
C PRO A 128 4.90 17.03 -0.88
N PRO A 129 4.95 18.05 -0.02
CA PRO A 129 4.55 19.43 -0.37
C PRO A 129 5.31 20.03 -1.56
N SER A 130 6.56 19.62 -1.77
CA SER A 130 7.43 20.12 -2.85
C SER A 130 7.53 19.20 -4.06
N ARG A 131 6.77 18.09 -4.07
CA ARG A 131 6.87 17.07 -5.12
C ARG A 131 5.49 16.73 -5.66
N THR A 132 5.49 16.34 -6.87
CA THR A 132 4.32 16.08 -7.70
C THR A 132 4.01 14.61 -7.81
N ASN A 133 4.94 13.76 -7.40
CA ASN A 133 4.79 12.32 -7.43
C ASN A 133 4.39 11.78 -6.06
N LEU A 134 3.46 10.84 -6.07
CA LEU A 134 3.11 10.07 -4.89
C LEU A 134 4.31 9.25 -4.42
N MET A 135 4.63 9.32 -3.12
CA MET A 135 5.85 8.75 -2.56
C MET A 135 5.54 7.75 -1.45
N PHE A 136 6.32 6.68 -1.37
CA PHE A 136 6.43 5.90 -0.15
C PHE A 136 7.58 6.42 0.71
N SER A 137 7.40 6.37 2.02
CA SER A 137 8.48 6.56 3.00
C SER A 137 8.57 5.32 3.88
N VAL A 138 9.70 4.66 3.84
CA VAL A 138 9.98 3.43 4.59
C VAL A 138 11.25 3.58 5.40
N ARG A 139 11.42 2.75 6.42
CA ARG A 139 12.66 2.69 7.18
C ARG A 139 13.38 1.38 6.86
N VAL A 140 14.60 1.49 6.32
CA VAL A 140 15.47 0.36 6.00
C VAL A 140 16.78 0.57 6.77
N ASP A 141 17.21 -0.41 7.54
CA ASP A 141 18.43 -0.38 8.36
C ASP A 141 18.55 0.85 9.28
N GLY A 142 17.39 1.31 9.78
CA GLY A 142 17.32 2.49 10.65
C GLY A 142 17.22 3.84 9.93
N GLU A 143 17.48 3.89 8.63
CA GLU A 143 17.39 5.10 7.81
C GLU A 143 16.03 5.23 7.11
N SER A 144 15.54 6.47 7.01
CA SER A 144 14.33 6.76 6.22
C SER A 144 14.68 6.83 4.74
N ARG A 145 13.97 6.06 3.93
CA ARG A 145 14.08 6.02 2.47
C ARG A 145 12.75 6.40 1.86
N THR A 146 12.83 7.27 0.85
CA THR A 146 11.64 7.75 0.14
C THR A 146 11.80 7.47 -1.35
N PHE A 147 10.76 6.93 -1.98
CA PHE A 147 10.78 6.60 -3.40
C PHE A 147 9.40 6.75 -4.05
N PRO A 148 9.34 7.08 -5.37
CA PRO A 148 8.08 7.34 -6.06
C PRO A 148 7.32 6.03 -6.32
N VAL A 149 6.00 6.06 -6.09
CA VAL A 149 5.13 4.89 -6.25
C VAL A 149 5.06 4.42 -7.70
N ALA A 150 4.70 5.31 -8.63
CA ALA A 150 4.51 4.97 -10.04
C ALA A 150 5.77 4.36 -10.68
N PHE A 151 6.94 4.97 -10.40
CA PHE A 151 8.22 4.44 -10.90
C PHE A 151 8.52 3.05 -10.34
N THR A 152 8.27 2.85 -9.05
CA THR A 152 8.50 1.56 -8.43
C THR A 152 7.61 0.48 -9.02
N VAL A 153 6.33 0.79 -9.28
CA VAL A 153 5.40 -0.12 -9.97
C VAL A 153 5.92 -0.43 -11.36
N TRP A 154 6.23 0.61 -12.16
CA TRP A 154 6.68 0.43 -13.53
C TRP A 154 7.95 -0.43 -13.61
N GLU A 155 9.02 -0.04 -12.90
CA GLU A 155 10.29 -0.75 -12.91
C GLU A 155 10.17 -2.21 -12.44
N THR A 156 9.32 -2.47 -11.43
CA THR A 156 9.14 -3.81 -10.89
C THR A 156 8.43 -4.75 -11.87
N PHE A 157 7.40 -4.28 -12.55
CA PHE A 157 6.56 -5.14 -13.38
C PHE A 157 6.92 -5.12 -14.86
N MET A 158 7.48 -4.03 -15.38
CA MET A 158 7.92 -3.93 -16.77
C MET A 158 9.40 -4.29 -16.94
N GLY A 159 10.18 -4.29 -15.86
CA GLY A 159 11.62 -4.60 -15.90
C GLY A 159 12.47 -3.52 -16.56
N GLU A 160 11.88 -2.39 -16.91
CA GLU A 160 12.55 -1.29 -17.61
C GLU A 160 12.73 -0.08 -16.70
N LYS A 161 13.94 0.51 -16.74
CA LYS A 161 14.18 1.79 -16.07
C LYS A 161 13.66 2.93 -16.92
N VAL A 162 12.99 3.86 -16.28
CA VAL A 162 12.50 5.08 -16.94
C VAL A 162 13.66 6.07 -17.07
N ASN A 163 14.47 5.94 -18.11
CA ASN A 163 15.69 6.74 -18.27
C ASN A 163 15.54 7.95 -19.20
N SER A 164 14.77 7.83 -20.28
CA SER A 164 14.64 8.86 -21.31
C SER A 164 13.18 9.17 -21.67
N HIS A 165 12.23 8.50 -21.04
CA HIS A 165 10.80 8.67 -21.28
C HIS A 165 10.13 9.31 -20.05
N TYR A 166 8.96 9.87 -20.25
CA TYR A 166 8.12 10.40 -19.17
C TYR A 166 7.12 9.33 -18.74
N LEU A 167 7.06 9.00 -17.47
CA LEU A 167 6.05 8.10 -16.92
C LEU A 167 4.78 8.89 -16.62
N CYS A 168 3.72 8.58 -17.31
CA CYS A 168 2.45 9.29 -17.29
C CYS A 168 1.31 8.42 -16.77
N HIS A 169 0.22 9.05 -16.31
CA HIS A 169 -0.99 8.39 -15.83
C HIS A 169 -2.11 8.61 -16.86
N LYS A 170 -2.72 7.56 -17.37
CA LYS A 170 -3.75 7.62 -18.40
C LYS A 170 -4.96 8.45 -17.97
N ASP A 171 -5.38 8.31 -16.73
CA ASP A 171 -6.50 9.07 -16.15
C ASP A 171 -6.11 10.47 -15.61
N GLY A 172 -4.84 10.84 -15.73
CA GLY A 172 -4.29 12.08 -15.17
C GLY A 172 -4.29 12.17 -13.65
N ASN A 173 -4.66 11.10 -12.94
CA ASN A 173 -4.71 11.07 -11.48
C ASN A 173 -3.44 10.48 -10.90
N VAL A 174 -2.57 11.31 -10.34
CA VAL A 174 -1.29 10.89 -9.73
C VAL A 174 -1.45 9.95 -8.52
N TRP A 175 -2.66 9.84 -7.97
CA TRP A 175 -2.96 8.89 -6.90
C TRP A 175 -3.25 7.48 -7.40
N ASN A 176 -3.55 7.33 -8.70
CA ASN A 176 -3.79 6.05 -9.32
C ASN A 176 -2.50 5.54 -9.99
N CYS A 177 -1.61 4.96 -9.20
CA CYS A 177 -0.34 4.39 -9.66
C CYS A 177 -0.46 2.92 -10.10
N ALA A 178 -1.66 2.44 -10.43
CA ALA A 178 -1.85 1.09 -10.95
C ALA A 178 -1.13 0.92 -12.30
N LEU A 179 -0.51 -0.23 -12.52
CA LEU A 179 0.30 -0.51 -13.70
C LEU A 179 -0.45 -0.29 -15.03
N ASP A 180 -1.71 -0.69 -15.06
CA ASP A 180 -2.59 -0.54 -16.23
C ASP A 180 -2.96 0.93 -16.52
N ASN A 181 -2.82 1.81 -15.52
CA ASN A 181 -3.00 3.25 -15.65
C ASN A 181 -1.72 3.99 -16.06
N LEU A 182 -0.56 3.31 -16.05
CA LEU A 182 0.73 3.92 -16.36
C LEU A 182 1.11 3.68 -17.81
N TYR A 183 1.82 4.64 -18.41
CA TYR A 183 2.42 4.51 -19.74
C TYR A 183 3.66 5.38 -19.87
N LEU A 184 4.56 5.04 -20.81
CA LEU A 184 5.71 5.86 -21.16
C LEU A 184 5.39 6.76 -22.36
N SER A 185 5.81 8.02 -22.28
CA SER A 185 5.75 8.97 -23.38
C SER A 185 7.16 9.42 -23.76
N ASP A 186 7.45 9.48 -25.05
CA ASP A 186 8.70 10.04 -25.58
C ASP A 186 8.64 11.56 -25.66
N GLU A 187 7.44 12.10 -25.74
CA GLU A 187 7.21 13.54 -25.80
C GLU A 187 7.06 14.10 -24.39
N TYR A 188 7.73 15.21 -24.15
CA TYR A 188 7.47 16.00 -22.95
C TYR A 188 6.00 16.42 -22.97
N PRO A 189 5.20 16.07 -21.95
CA PRO A 189 3.81 16.45 -21.94
C PRO A 189 3.69 17.99 -22.02
N TYR A 190 2.87 18.45 -22.96
CA TYR A 190 2.67 19.89 -23.15
C TYR A 190 1.95 20.48 -21.94
N PHE A 191 2.64 21.39 -21.25
CA PHE A 191 2.01 22.24 -20.25
C PHE A 191 1.67 23.58 -20.92
N PRO A 192 0.39 23.93 -21.03
CA PRO A 192 0.06 25.27 -21.43
C PRO A 192 0.61 26.26 -20.39
N PRO A 193 1.12 27.42 -20.82
CA PRO A 193 1.48 28.50 -19.90
C PRO A 193 0.27 28.83 -19.03
N LYS A 194 0.50 29.19 -17.77
CA LYS A 194 -0.57 29.63 -16.85
C LYS A 194 -1.37 30.72 -17.52
N GLY A 195 -2.58 30.37 -17.99
CA GLY A 195 -3.54 31.34 -18.46
C GLY A 195 -4.06 32.17 -17.29
N ASP A 196 -4.54 33.36 -17.57
CA ASP A 196 -5.26 34.16 -16.62
C ASP A 196 -6.40 33.34 -16.02
N LYS A 197 -6.67 33.57 -14.74
CA LYS A 197 -7.53 32.73 -13.87
C LYS A 197 -8.94 32.45 -14.37
N GLU A 198 -9.37 33.04 -15.49
CA GLU A 198 -10.75 32.92 -16.02
C GLU A 198 -10.94 31.76 -16.99
N ASP A 199 -9.89 31.24 -17.65
CA ASP A 199 -10.05 30.24 -18.72
C ASP A 199 -9.67 28.81 -18.33
N GLY A 200 -9.13 28.56 -17.17
CA GLY A 200 -8.55 27.26 -16.81
C GLY A 200 -7.37 26.88 -17.71
N PRO A 201 -6.48 26.08 -17.27
CA PRO A 201 -5.33 25.71 -18.09
C PRO A 201 -5.79 24.84 -19.26
N LYS A 202 -5.39 25.25 -20.46
CA LYS A 202 -5.62 24.47 -21.69
C LYS A 202 -4.49 23.47 -21.84
N TYR A 203 -4.77 22.20 -21.74
CA TYR A 203 -3.81 21.13 -22.05
C TYR A 203 -4.15 20.49 -23.40
N LYS A 204 -3.15 19.94 -24.05
CA LYS A 204 -3.38 19.09 -25.22
C LYS A 204 -3.65 17.67 -24.69
N PRO A 205 -4.87 17.16 -24.80
CA PRO A 205 -5.15 15.82 -24.31
C PRO A 205 -4.36 14.79 -25.14
N ILE A 206 -3.93 13.73 -24.47
CA ILE A 206 -3.44 12.54 -25.16
C ILE A 206 -4.66 11.72 -25.53
N ILE A 207 -4.80 11.40 -26.82
CA ILE A 207 -5.89 10.56 -27.34
C ILE A 207 -5.29 9.19 -27.62
N GLU A 208 -5.74 8.17 -26.88
CA GLU A 208 -5.34 6.79 -27.14
C GLU A 208 -6.23 6.12 -28.23
N GLU A 209 -5.83 4.91 -28.66
CA GLU A 209 -6.56 4.13 -29.66
C GLU A 209 -8.01 3.83 -29.28
N ASP A 210 -8.36 3.89 -27.98
CA ASP A 210 -9.73 3.75 -27.49
C ASP A 210 -10.58 5.03 -27.65
N GLY A 211 -9.99 6.12 -28.15
CA GLY A 211 -10.65 7.40 -28.38
C GLY A 211 -10.89 8.22 -27.11
N LYS A 212 -10.35 7.81 -25.97
CA LYS A 212 -10.45 8.58 -24.71
C LYS A 212 -9.34 9.62 -24.62
N GLU A 213 -9.67 10.73 -24.00
CA GLU A 213 -8.75 11.81 -23.69
C GLU A 213 -8.17 11.66 -22.30
N TYR A 214 -6.85 11.72 -22.18
CA TYR A 214 -6.12 11.65 -20.93
C TYR A 214 -5.36 12.94 -20.67
N MET A 215 -5.35 13.36 -19.40
CA MET A 215 -4.58 14.53 -18.96
C MET A 215 -3.17 14.09 -18.59
N PRO A 216 -2.09 14.65 -19.20
CA PRO A 216 -0.73 14.36 -18.79
C PRO A 216 -0.49 14.69 -17.31
N VAL A 217 0.26 13.83 -16.61
CA VAL A 217 0.54 13.96 -15.17
C VAL A 217 1.17 15.29 -14.82
N GLU A 218 2.07 15.74 -15.64
CA GLU A 218 2.81 16.99 -15.45
C GLU A 218 1.90 18.21 -15.48
N TYR A 219 0.75 18.11 -16.12
CA TYR A 219 -0.27 19.15 -16.05
C TYR A 219 -0.84 19.31 -14.63
N TYR A 220 -1.06 18.22 -13.94
CA TYR A 220 -1.44 18.22 -12.53
C TYR A 220 -0.39 18.88 -11.64
N ILE A 221 0.86 18.70 -11.97
CA ILE A 221 2.01 19.28 -11.27
C ILE A 221 1.90 20.80 -11.21
N HIS A 222 1.67 21.44 -12.35
CA HIS A 222 1.55 22.90 -12.39
C HIS A 222 0.28 23.45 -11.75
N MET A 223 -0.79 22.63 -11.73
CA MET A 223 -2.04 23.03 -11.08
C MET A 223 -1.92 23.06 -9.54
N VAL A 224 -1.17 22.11 -8.97
CA VAL A 224 -1.11 21.91 -7.51
C VAL A 224 -0.03 22.79 -6.88
N ASP A 225 1.14 22.97 -7.52
CA ASP A 225 2.31 23.55 -6.85
C ASP A 225 2.51 25.05 -7.07
N GLY A 226 1.78 25.67 -7.98
CA GLY A 226 1.95 27.11 -8.26
C GLY A 226 3.40 27.53 -8.51
N VAL A 227 4.23 26.65 -9.11
CA VAL A 227 5.68 26.81 -9.21
C VAL A 227 6.04 28.10 -9.93
N LYS A 228 6.65 29.01 -9.18
CA LYS A 228 7.33 30.19 -9.73
C LYS A 228 8.73 29.76 -10.17
N GLY A 229 9.00 29.83 -11.44
CA GLY A 229 10.37 29.71 -11.93
C GLY A 229 10.47 29.11 -13.31
N GLU A 230 10.30 29.96 -14.32
CA GLU A 230 10.86 29.73 -15.64
C GLU A 230 12.37 29.81 -15.56
N ARG A 231 13.07 28.75 -15.91
CA ARG A 231 14.49 28.83 -16.26
C ARG A 231 14.58 28.76 -17.78
N GLU A 232 15.59 29.40 -18.32
CA GLU A 232 15.86 29.64 -19.76
C GLU A 232 15.79 28.39 -20.67
N SER A 233 15.61 27.17 -20.12
CA SER A 233 15.41 25.91 -20.85
C SER A 233 13.98 25.41 -20.91
N GLY A 234 13.01 26.09 -20.29
CA GLY A 234 11.59 25.72 -20.29
C GLY A 234 11.25 24.42 -19.53
N ILE A 235 12.22 23.67 -19.03
CA ILE A 235 12.02 22.40 -18.33
C ILE A 235 12.38 22.59 -16.84
N PRO A 236 11.41 22.54 -15.92
CA PRO A 236 11.71 22.57 -14.49
C PRO A 236 12.63 21.40 -14.12
N GLN A 237 13.73 21.68 -13.39
CA GLN A 237 14.73 20.65 -13.05
C GLN A 237 14.17 19.46 -12.26
N HIS A 238 13.05 19.64 -11.58
CA HIS A 238 12.39 18.59 -10.81
C HIS A 238 11.52 17.67 -11.65
N CYS A 239 11.23 18.01 -12.89
CA CYS A 239 10.54 17.14 -13.85
C CYS A 239 11.52 16.26 -14.64
N ARG A 240 12.82 16.50 -14.56
CA ARG A 240 13.79 15.53 -15.09
C ARG A 240 13.79 14.33 -14.18
N LEU A 241 13.48 13.18 -14.74
CA LEU A 241 13.67 11.89 -14.10
C LEU A 241 15.19 11.74 -13.87
N GLY A 242 15.65 12.42 -12.83
CA GLY A 242 17.04 12.42 -12.47
C GLY A 242 17.47 11.02 -12.06
N SER A 243 18.59 10.61 -12.56
CA SER A 243 19.42 9.56 -12.01
C SER A 243 19.38 9.56 -10.48
N TYR A 244 18.70 8.60 -9.92
CA TYR A 244 18.82 8.15 -8.54
C TYR A 244 19.57 6.84 -8.50
#